data_05a584795fd7c2e118807d7fca58b825
#
_entry.id   05a584795fd7c2e118807d7fca58b825
#
_cell.length_a   1.000
_cell.length_b   1.000
_cell.length_c   1.000
_cell.angle_alpha   90.00
_cell.angle_beta   90.00
_cell.angle_gamma   90.00
#
_symmetry.space_group_name_H-M   'P 1'
#
loop_
_entity.id
_entity.type
_entity.pdbx_description
1 polymer ?
#
loop_
_entity_poly.entity_id
_entity_poly.type
_entity_poly.pdbx_seq_one_letter_code
_entity_poly.pdbx_strand_id
1 'polypeptide(L)'
;MISQLQKLLIILGFLSTVITPSLSFAVHFSAIEGKFDCPNIHNSHNCARSIESKLLENTGLIKRNKLFSLIVTLKNGTTKTYQDSTEENPPGEKYTYSALEFVADSYLLIYRQLWESSDYILLSLKNGVEYSLEGYPLTSPNGQYILTVEQDLDAGFNENLLELYLLTVNGLTPVYSIRPESWGPSSVSWETNNQVKFIKKQFNPNYSTTKKSPLFLKTKPYSELSLIIV
;
A
#
# COMPACT_ATOMS: atom_id res chain seq x y z
N MET A 1 32.33 7.72 -68.55
CA MET A 1 31.53 8.58 -67.69
C MET A 1 30.92 7.68 -66.66
N ILE A 2 31.43 7.77 -65.42
CA ILE A 2 31.20 6.82 -64.31
C ILE A 2 30.14 7.44 -63.42
N SER A 3 28.98 6.76 -63.29
CA SER A 3 27.97 7.15 -62.30
C SER A 3 28.25 6.43 -60.98
N GLN A 4 28.42 7.21 -59.95
CA GLN A 4 28.64 6.77 -58.58
C GLN A 4 27.35 6.23 -57.99
N LEU A 5 27.32 4.94 -57.63
CA LEU A 5 26.30 4.36 -56.76
C LEU A 5 26.60 4.75 -55.31
N GLN A 6 25.78 5.61 -54.74
CA GLN A 6 25.80 5.87 -53.32
C GLN A 6 25.16 4.69 -52.58
N LYS A 7 25.97 3.99 -51.82
CA LYS A 7 25.51 2.96 -50.88
C LYS A 7 24.88 3.65 -49.62
N LEU A 8 23.58 3.59 -49.54
CA LEU A 8 22.83 3.99 -48.34
C LEU A 8 22.95 2.88 -47.28
N LEU A 9 23.77 3.10 -46.30
CA LEU A 9 23.89 2.23 -45.11
C LEU A 9 22.71 2.54 -44.17
N ILE A 10 21.70 1.67 -44.18
CA ILE A 10 20.63 1.72 -43.17
C ILE A 10 21.17 1.06 -41.90
N ILE A 11 21.52 1.88 -40.91
CA ILE A 11 21.84 1.43 -39.57
C ILE A 11 20.49 1.20 -38.87
N LEU A 12 20.03 -0.06 -38.85
CA LEU A 12 18.94 -0.48 -37.96
C LEU A 12 19.47 -0.51 -36.53
N GLY A 13 19.26 0.58 -35.84
CA GLY A 13 19.44 0.61 -34.38
C GLY A 13 18.37 -0.26 -33.72
N PHE A 14 18.75 -1.44 -33.28
CA PHE A 14 17.93 -2.23 -32.37
C PHE A 14 17.88 -1.50 -31.02
N LEU A 15 16.80 -0.77 -30.78
CA LEU A 15 16.44 -0.28 -29.46
C LEU A 15 15.97 -1.50 -28.64
N SER A 16 16.89 -2.16 -27.96
CA SER A 16 16.53 -3.16 -26.96
C SER A 16 15.92 -2.43 -25.78
N THR A 17 14.59 -2.37 -25.75
CA THR A 17 13.86 -2.00 -24.54
C THR A 17 14.12 -3.08 -23.49
N VAL A 18 15.00 -2.78 -22.55
CA VAL A 18 15.19 -3.60 -21.35
C VAL A 18 13.89 -3.46 -20.54
N ILE A 19 12.99 -4.44 -20.72
CA ILE A 19 11.85 -4.62 -19.84
C ILE A 19 12.44 -5.11 -18.51
N THR A 20 12.70 -4.18 -17.58
CA THR A 20 12.99 -4.58 -16.21
C THR A 20 11.73 -5.20 -15.64
N PRO A 21 11.72 -6.47 -15.23
CA PRO A 21 10.60 -7.02 -14.50
C PRO A 21 10.46 -6.20 -13.22
N SER A 22 9.33 -5.50 -13.07
CA SER A 22 8.95 -4.96 -11.77
C SER A 22 8.80 -6.14 -10.83
N LEU A 23 9.73 -6.28 -9.88
CA LEU A 23 9.63 -7.21 -8.78
C LEU A 23 8.39 -6.83 -7.96
N SER A 24 7.27 -7.49 -8.27
CA SER A 24 6.09 -7.46 -7.44
C SER A 24 6.45 -8.17 -6.14
N PHE A 25 6.75 -7.40 -5.10
CA PHE A 25 6.88 -7.94 -3.75
C PHE A 25 5.49 -8.40 -3.32
N ALA A 26 5.28 -9.70 -3.24
CA ALA A 26 4.09 -10.25 -2.62
C ALA A 26 4.15 -9.89 -1.12
N VAL A 27 3.36 -8.90 -0.71
CA VAL A 27 3.22 -8.56 0.70
C VAL A 27 2.41 -9.67 1.34
N HIS A 28 3.03 -10.44 2.24
CA HIS A 28 2.35 -11.42 3.06
C HIS A 28 1.56 -10.67 4.13
N PHE A 29 0.25 -10.63 3.98
CA PHE A 29 -0.66 -10.22 5.06
C PHE A 29 -0.80 -11.39 6.03
N SER A 30 0.01 -11.42 7.05
CA SER A 30 -0.25 -12.15 8.28
C SER A 30 -0.50 -11.13 9.39
N ALA A 31 -1.33 -11.48 10.34
CA ALA A 31 -1.66 -10.63 11.48
C ALA A 31 -0.45 -9.81 11.96
N ILE A 32 -0.61 -8.52 12.05
CA ILE A 32 0.25 -7.46 12.61
C ILE A 32 1.78 -7.62 12.43
N GLU A 33 2.34 -8.80 12.63
CA GLU A 33 3.78 -9.07 12.60
C GLU A 33 4.36 -9.28 11.17
N GLY A 34 3.53 -9.46 10.15
CA GLY A 34 3.97 -9.77 8.79
C GLY A 34 3.70 -8.70 7.74
N LYS A 35 3.15 -7.53 8.12
CA LYS A 35 2.88 -6.44 7.17
C LYS A 35 4.14 -5.76 6.67
N PHE A 36 5.23 -5.83 7.45
CA PHE A 36 6.51 -5.23 7.09
C PHE A 36 7.61 -6.29 7.20
N ASP A 37 8.40 -6.43 6.14
CA ASP A 37 9.59 -7.27 6.17
C ASP A 37 10.69 -6.59 6.97
N CYS A 38 10.67 -6.81 8.28
CA CYS A 38 11.68 -6.33 9.21
C CYS A 38 12.35 -7.54 9.86
N PRO A 39 13.37 -8.12 9.23
CA PRO A 39 14.07 -9.26 9.79
C PRO A 39 14.62 -8.90 11.18
N ASN A 40 14.36 -9.77 12.16
CA ASN A 40 14.76 -9.63 13.57
C ASN A 40 14.04 -8.53 14.38
N ILE A 41 12.97 -7.92 13.87
CA ILE A 41 12.14 -6.97 14.61
C ILE A 41 10.73 -7.56 14.74
N HIS A 42 10.37 -8.00 15.94
CA HIS A 42 9.08 -8.66 16.22
C HIS A 42 7.94 -7.71 16.61
N ASN A 43 8.23 -6.42 16.71
CA ASN A 43 7.28 -5.40 17.14
C ASN A 43 6.97 -4.48 15.97
N SER A 44 5.69 -4.32 15.61
CA SER A 44 5.25 -3.51 14.48
C SER A 44 5.63 -2.02 14.59
N HIS A 45 5.61 -1.47 15.81
CA HIS A 45 6.07 -0.11 16.06
C HIS A 45 7.55 0.06 15.70
N ASN A 46 8.42 -0.82 16.22
CA ASN A 46 9.86 -0.75 15.96
C ASN A 46 10.17 -1.01 14.48
N CYS A 47 9.41 -1.91 13.84
CA CYS A 47 9.53 -2.16 12.41
C CYS A 47 9.18 -0.91 11.58
N ALA A 48 8.03 -0.28 11.86
CA ALA A 48 7.60 0.94 11.18
C ALA A 48 8.61 2.09 11.38
N ARG A 49 9.18 2.22 12.58
CA ARG A 49 10.23 3.21 12.88
C ARG A 49 11.53 2.92 12.13
N SER A 50 11.90 1.65 11.96
CA SER A 50 13.07 1.26 11.17
C SER A 50 12.90 1.61 9.69
N ILE A 51 11.69 1.42 9.14
CA ILE A 51 11.36 1.82 7.77
C ILE A 51 11.42 3.35 7.63
N GLU A 52 10.78 4.07 8.57
CA GLU A 52 10.82 5.53 8.60
C GLU A 52 12.26 6.06 8.65
N SER A 53 13.13 5.49 9.48
CA SER A 53 14.53 5.92 9.59
C SER A 53 15.23 5.87 8.24
N LYS A 54 15.05 4.79 7.47
CA LYS A 54 15.60 4.67 6.12
C LYS A 54 15.00 5.70 5.14
N LEU A 55 13.70 5.98 5.30
CA LEU A 55 13.02 6.96 4.46
C LEU A 55 13.52 8.38 4.75
N LEU A 56 13.76 8.71 6.02
CA LEU A 56 14.32 10.01 6.45
C LEU A 56 15.71 10.29 5.87
N GLU A 57 16.55 9.27 5.71
CA GLU A 57 17.88 9.40 5.11
C GLU A 57 17.84 9.75 3.61
N ASN A 58 16.76 9.39 2.93
CA ASN A 58 16.62 9.48 1.48
C ASN A 58 15.77 10.65 1.00
N THR A 59 15.16 11.43 1.92
CA THR A 59 14.30 12.54 1.52
C THR A 59 14.41 13.74 2.48
N GLY A 60 14.33 14.95 1.93
CA GLY A 60 14.19 16.17 2.74
C GLY A 60 12.74 16.54 3.06
N LEU A 61 11.76 15.78 2.54
CA LEU A 61 10.34 16.10 2.70
C LEU A 61 9.78 15.72 4.06
N ILE A 62 10.39 14.79 4.76
CA ILE A 62 9.95 14.34 6.07
C ILE A 62 11.05 14.54 7.11
N LYS A 63 10.65 14.85 8.33
CA LYS A 63 11.55 15.01 9.48
C LYS A 63 10.86 14.48 10.74
N ARG A 64 11.64 13.91 11.66
CA ARG A 64 11.17 13.59 12.99
C ARG A 64 11.90 14.47 13.99
N ASN A 65 11.13 15.16 14.84
CA ASN A 65 11.71 15.97 15.89
C ASN A 65 11.89 15.18 17.22
N LYS A 66 12.58 15.79 18.17
CA LYS A 66 12.81 15.18 19.50
C LYS A 66 11.55 15.03 20.35
N LEU A 67 10.47 15.70 19.99
CA LEU A 67 9.17 15.64 20.65
C LEU A 67 8.24 14.59 20.02
N PHE A 68 8.83 13.63 19.30
CA PHE A 68 8.11 12.54 18.66
C PHE A 68 7.09 12.98 17.59
N SER A 69 7.27 14.15 16.99
CA SER A 69 6.42 14.60 15.87
C SER A 69 7.04 14.21 14.52
N LEU A 70 6.24 13.60 13.66
CA LEU A 70 6.53 13.43 12.24
C LEU A 70 6.06 14.70 11.52
N ILE A 71 6.97 15.41 10.87
CA ILE A 71 6.72 16.64 10.13
C ILE A 71 6.90 16.35 8.65
N VAL A 72 5.87 16.60 7.86
CA VAL A 72 5.85 16.38 6.40
C VAL A 72 5.77 17.72 5.69
N THR A 73 6.73 18.02 4.84
CA THR A 73 6.72 19.21 3.98
C THR A 73 5.99 18.89 2.68
N LEU A 74 4.95 19.64 2.39
CA LEU A 74 4.15 19.49 1.16
C LEU A 74 4.83 20.18 -0.02
N LYS A 75 4.42 19.83 -1.24
CA LYS A 75 4.97 20.41 -2.48
C LYS A 75 4.74 21.93 -2.59
N ASN A 76 3.77 22.49 -1.88
CA ASN A 76 3.50 23.93 -1.80
C ASN A 76 4.33 24.64 -0.71
N GLY A 77 5.22 23.95 -0.01
CA GLY A 77 6.07 24.48 1.05
C GLY A 77 5.41 24.52 2.44
N THR A 78 4.13 24.22 2.57
CA THR A 78 3.48 24.10 3.88
C THR A 78 3.82 22.76 4.55
N THR A 79 3.52 22.62 5.84
CA THR A 79 3.82 21.40 6.60
C THR A 79 2.57 20.81 7.23
N LYS A 80 2.56 19.46 7.33
CA LYS A 80 1.68 18.68 8.18
C LYS A 80 2.48 18.09 9.33
N THR A 81 1.89 18.06 10.53
CA THR A 81 2.54 17.50 11.71
C THR A 81 1.67 16.43 12.34
N TYR A 82 2.26 15.27 12.58
CA TYR A 82 1.64 14.14 13.26
C TYR A 82 2.36 13.94 14.58
N GLN A 83 1.67 14.18 15.68
CA GLN A 83 2.21 14.11 17.04
C GLN A 83 1.88 12.74 17.63
N ASP A 84 2.91 12.00 18.06
CA ASP A 84 2.70 10.79 18.84
C ASP A 84 2.12 11.13 20.22
N SER A 85 1.30 10.24 20.76
CA SER A 85 0.80 10.35 22.13
C SER A 85 1.93 10.23 23.14
N THR A 86 1.76 10.89 24.29
CA THR A 86 2.69 10.83 25.42
C THR A 86 2.21 9.84 26.48
N GLU A 87 3.00 9.62 27.52
CA GLU A 87 2.61 8.82 28.68
C GLU A 87 1.39 9.38 29.42
N GLU A 88 1.12 10.68 29.29
CA GLU A 88 0.00 11.37 29.91
C GLU A 88 -1.35 11.05 29.26
N ASN A 89 -1.35 10.54 28.00
CA ASN A 89 -2.59 10.14 27.35
C ASN A 89 -3.17 8.86 27.96
N PRO A 90 -4.51 8.76 28.09
CA PRO A 90 -5.16 7.52 28.50
C PRO A 90 -4.76 6.33 27.61
N PRO A 91 -4.69 5.10 28.12
CA PRO A 91 -4.27 3.93 27.33
C PRO A 91 -5.03 3.78 26.00
N GLY A 92 -6.34 3.96 25.98
CA GLY A 92 -7.17 3.85 24.76
C GLY A 92 -6.99 5.00 23.77
N GLU A 93 -6.30 6.08 24.14
CA GLU A 93 -5.99 7.23 23.28
C GLU A 93 -4.51 7.28 22.88
N LYS A 94 -3.77 6.20 23.12
CA LYS A 94 -2.37 6.11 22.72
C LYS A 94 -2.26 5.72 21.25
N TYR A 95 -1.54 6.53 20.51
CA TYR A 95 -1.24 6.29 19.12
C TYR A 95 0.15 6.82 18.73
N THR A 96 0.73 6.21 17.70
CA THR A 96 1.99 6.66 17.11
C THR A 96 1.90 6.67 15.59
N TYR A 97 2.65 7.58 14.96
CA TYR A 97 2.70 7.71 13.51
C TYR A 97 4.07 7.36 12.98
N SER A 98 4.15 6.63 11.87
CA SER A 98 5.41 6.35 11.18
C SER A 98 5.22 6.49 9.67
N ALA A 99 6.11 7.23 9.02
CA ALA A 99 6.16 7.30 7.57
C ALA A 99 6.69 5.98 7.00
N LEU A 100 6.01 5.40 5.99
CA LEU A 100 6.38 4.10 5.45
C LEU A 100 6.99 4.19 4.04
N GLU A 101 6.28 4.83 3.11
CA GLU A 101 6.70 4.91 1.72
C GLU A 101 6.01 6.04 0.97
N PHE A 102 6.58 6.42 -0.17
CA PHE A 102 5.92 7.28 -1.14
C PHE A 102 5.09 6.41 -2.11
N VAL A 103 3.83 6.76 -2.29
CA VAL A 103 2.89 6.07 -3.19
C VAL A 103 2.65 6.95 -4.41
N ALA A 104 2.88 6.38 -5.61
CA ALA A 104 2.71 7.07 -6.90
C ALA A 104 3.35 8.47 -6.95
N ASP A 105 4.51 8.66 -6.29
CA ASP A 105 5.30 9.91 -6.21
C ASP A 105 4.53 11.16 -5.75
N SER A 106 3.30 11.00 -5.34
CA SER A 106 2.40 12.11 -4.98
C SER A 106 1.79 12.00 -3.61
N TYR A 107 1.93 10.86 -2.97
CA TYR A 107 1.38 10.60 -1.65
C TYR A 107 2.46 10.05 -0.72
N LEU A 108 2.29 10.29 0.56
CA LEU A 108 3.04 9.63 1.64
C LEU A 108 2.09 8.71 2.40
N LEU A 109 2.47 7.45 2.50
CA LEU A 109 1.79 6.50 3.36
C LEU A 109 2.32 6.64 4.78
N ILE A 110 1.42 6.85 5.72
CA ILE A 110 1.71 6.96 7.15
C ILE A 110 0.95 5.86 7.86
N TYR A 111 1.65 5.05 8.63
CA TYR A 111 1.09 4.06 9.53
C TYR A 111 0.71 4.74 10.84
N ARG A 112 -0.54 4.58 11.29
CA ARG A 112 -1.00 4.98 12.60
C ARG A 112 -1.27 3.74 13.43
N GLN A 113 -0.44 3.51 14.43
CA GLN A 113 -0.63 2.44 15.39
C GLN A 113 -1.43 2.95 16.58
N LEU A 114 -2.52 2.26 16.90
CA LEU A 114 -3.34 2.45 18.07
C LEU A 114 -2.99 1.39 19.13
N TRP A 115 -3.74 1.35 20.23
CA TRP A 115 -3.49 0.40 21.32
C TRP A 115 -3.65 -1.06 20.90
N GLU A 116 -4.77 -1.40 20.23
CA GLU A 116 -5.13 -2.78 19.83
C GLU A 116 -5.34 -2.92 18.32
N SER A 117 -5.22 -1.85 17.56
CA SER A 117 -5.45 -1.83 16.12
C SER A 117 -4.44 -0.94 15.40
N SER A 118 -4.58 -0.85 14.10
CA SER A 118 -3.81 0.08 13.28
C SER A 118 -4.58 0.44 12.02
N ASP A 119 -4.30 1.62 11.50
CA ASP A 119 -4.78 2.06 10.20
C ASP A 119 -3.69 2.83 9.45
N TYR A 120 -4.03 3.34 8.29
CA TYR A 120 -3.09 4.05 7.43
C TYR A 120 -3.70 5.38 6.99
N ILE A 121 -2.84 6.38 6.88
CA ILE A 121 -3.17 7.68 6.32
C ILE A 121 -2.40 7.82 5.01
N LEU A 122 -3.10 7.99 3.90
CA LEU A 122 -2.50 8.35 2.64
C LEU A 122 -2.58 9.87 2.49
N LEU A 123 -1.46 10.55 2.72
CA LEU A 123 -1.35 12.00 2.67
C LEU A 123 -0.99 12.47 1.27
N SER A 124 -1.82 13.29 0.65
CA SER A 124 -1.47 13.97 -0.61
C SER A 124 -0.39 15.02 -0.37
N LEU A 125 0.77 14.84 -0.97
CA LEU A 125 1.88 15.81 -0.90
C LEU A 125 1.61 17.09 -1.68
N LYS A 126 0.62 17.07 -2.58
CA LYS A 126 0.25 18.24 -3.39
C LYS A 126 -0.54 19.27 -2.58
N ASN A 127 -1.54 18.84 -1.82
CA ASN A 127 -2.53 19.69 -1.19
C ASN A 127 -2.80 19.41 0.29
N GLY A 128 -2.15 18.38 0.87
CA GLY A 128 -2.30 18.01 2.27
C GLY A 128 -3.63 17.32 2.62
N VAL A 129 -4.40 16.87 1.63
CA VAL A 129 -5.60 16.06 1.86
C VAL A 129 -5.19 14.69 2.36
N GLU A 130 -5.87 14.20 3.37
CA GLU A 130 -5.66 12.91 4.01
C GLU A 130 -6.80 11.95 3.66
N TYR A 131 -6.43 10.71 3.34
CA TYR A 131 -7.36 9.61 3.12
C TYR A 131 -7.06 8.54 4.17
N SER A 132 -8.03 8.25 5.04
CA SER A 132 -7.92 7.17 6.02
C SER A 132 -8.18 5.84 5.32
N LEU A 133 -7.28 4.88 5.48
CA LEU A 133 -7.34 3.56 4.90
C LEU A 133 -7.23 2.54 6.04
N GLU A 134 -8.21 1.65 6.16
CA GLU A 134 -8.24 0.65 7.24
C GLU A 134 -7.25 -0.51 6.97
N GLY A 135 -6.87 -0.73 5.72
CA GLY A 135 -5.91 -1.75 5.33
C GLY A 135 -4.70 -1.19 4.60
N TYR A 136 -3.63 -2.00 4.49
CA TYR A 136 -2.42 -1.63 3.76
C TYR A 136 -2.72 -1.41 2.27
N PRO A 137 -2.32 -0.26 1.69
CA PRO A 137 -2.56 0.04 0.30
C PRO A 137 -1.58 -0.66 -0.64
N LEU A 138 -2.11 -1.34 -1.63
CA LEU A 138 -1.37 -1.97 -2.74
C LEU A 138 -1.66 -1.20 -4.02
N THR A 139 -0.66 -0.54 -4.55
CA THR A 139 -0.80 0.20 -5.82
C THR A 139 -0.74 -0.74 -7.02
N SER A 140 -1.64 -0.58 -7.99
CA SER A 140 -1.60 -1.33 -9.24
C SER A 140 -0.32 -1.02 -10.03
N PRO A 141 0.18 -1.93 -10.91
CA PRO A 141 1.43 -1.73 -11.65
C PRO A 141 1.46 -0.44 -12.50
N ASN A 142 0.31 0.02 -12.98
CA ASN A 142 0.19 1.29 -13.72
C ASN A 142 -0.10 2.51 -12.84
N GLY A 143 -0.16 2.36 -11.51
CA GLY A 143 -0.41 3.44 -10.56
C GLY A 143 -1.82 4.02 -10.58
N GLN A 144 -2.79 3.42 -11.29
CA GLN A 144 -4.15 3.96 -11.41
C GLN A 144 -5.09 3.55 -10.30
N TYR A 145 -4.81 2.43 -9.63
CA TYR A 145 -5.65 1.90 -8.58
C TYR A 145 -4.87 1.70 -7.29
N ILE A 146 -5.54 1.88 -6.18
CA ILE A 146 -5.09 1.50 -4.84
C ILE A 146 -6.10 0.51 -4.28
N LEU A 147 -5.61 -0.68 -3.94
CA LEU A 147 -6.37 -1.71 -3.25
C LEU A 147 -5.97 -1.70 -1.78
N THR A 148 -6.92 -1.62 -0.87
CA THR A 148 -6.69 -1.82 0.56
C THR A 148 -7.29 -3.13 1.01
N VAL A 149 -6.58 -3.84 1.86
CA VAL A 149 -7.04 -5.11 2.41
C VAL A 149 -6.71 -5.21 3.88
N GLU A 150 -7.63 -5.77 4.64
CA GLU A 150 -7.43 -6.13 6.03
C GLU A 150 -8.03 -7.52 6.29
N GLN A 151 -7.35 -8.29 7.13
CA GLN A 151 -7.81 -9.60 7.56
C GLN A 151 -7.53 -9.76 9.04
N ASP A 152 -8.59 -9.80 9.82
CA ASP A 152 -8.53 -10.02 11.27
C ASP A 152 -9.60 -11.01 11.71
N LEU A 153 -9.46 -12.28 11.25
CA LEU A 153 -10.39 -13.35 11.60
C LEU A 153 -10.16 -13.91 12.99
N ASP A 154 -8.99 -13.70 13.55
CA ASP A 154 -8.58 -14.36 14.79
C ASP A 154 -8.80 -13.45 16.01
N ALA A 155 -8.45 -12.18 15.91
CA ALA A 155 -8.53 -11.22 17.01
C ALA A 155 -9.82 -10.39 17.03
N GLY A 156 -10.33 -10.03 15.85
CA GLY A 156 -11.58 -9.30 15.70
C GLY A 156 -11.51 -7.83 16.11
N PHE A 157 -10.31 -7.24 16.15
CA PHE A 157 -10.13 -5.80 16.44
C PHE A 157 -10.39 -4.92 15.21
N ASN A 158 -10.16 -5.47 14.02
CA ASN A 158 -10.41 -4.81 12.75
C ASN A 158 -11.44 -5.58 11.92
N GLU A 159 -12.14 -4.89 11.03
CA GLU A 159 -13.02 -5.56 10.05
C GLU A 159 -12.19 -6.22 8.94
N ASN A 160 -12.62 -7.39 8.48
CA ASN A 160 -12.08 -7.93 7.24
C ASN A 160 -12.58 -7.07 6.08
N LEU A 161 -11.69 -6.58 5.23
CA LEU A 161 -12.08 -5.74 4.12
C LEU A 161 -11.25 -5.97 2.86
N LEU A 162 -11.84 -5.63 1.74
CA LEU A 162 -11.19 -5.44 0.46
C LEU A 162 -11.85 -4.24 -0.20
N GLU A 163 -11.09 -3.15 -0.34
CA GLU A 163 -11.56 -1.90 -0.92
C GLU A 163 -10.67 -1.49 -2.08
N LEU A 164 -11.27 -1.06 -3.17
CA LEU A 164 -10.58 -0.57 -4.34
C LEU A 164 -10.90 0.89 -4.59
N TYR A 165 -9.86 1.67 -4.79
CA TYR A 165 -9.92 3.08 -5.12
C TYR A 165 -9.28 3.35 -6.48
N LEU A 166 -9.91 4.23 -7.26
CA LEU A 166 -9.29 4.84 -8.43
C LEU A 166 -8.50 6.07 -8.00
N LEU A 167 -7.22 6.12 -8.34
CA LEU A 167 -6.37 7.28 -8.13
C LEU A 167 -6.56 8.27 -9.28
N THR A 168 -7.11 9.44 -8.98
CA THR A 168 -7.37 10.52 -9.94
C THR A 168 -6.53 11.74 -9.62
N VAL A 169 -6.52 12.73 -10.51
CA VAL A 169 -5.88 14.03 -10.27
C VAL A 169 -6.50 14.79 -9.09
N ASN A 170 -7.73 14.43 -8.71
CA ASN A 170 -8.47 15.01 -7.59
C ASN A 170 -8.35 14.19 -6.29
N GLY A 171 -7.65 13.05 -6.33
CA GLY A 171 -7.45 12.17 -5.18
C GLY A 171 -8.04 10.78 -5.38
N LEU A 172 -8.35 10.10 -4.28
CA LEU A 172 -8.93 8.77 -4.27
C LEU A 172 -10.45 8.83 -4.47
N THR A 173 -10.94 7.99 -5.38
CA THR A 173 -12.38 7.77 -5.59
C THR A 173 -12.68 6.30 -5.31
N PRO A 174 -13.55 5.98 -4.35
CA PRO A 174 -13.92 4.59 -4.06
C PRO A 174 -14.65 3.99 -5.27
N VAL A 175 -14.24 2.75 -5.62
CA VAL A 175 -14.79 2.02 -6.78
C VAL A 175 -15.48 0.75 -6.32
N TYR A 176 -14.93 0.10 -5.30
CA TYR A 176 -15.47 -1.16 -4.78
C TYR A 176 -15.13 -1.30 -3.30
N SER A 177 -16.05 -1.87 -2.52
CA SER A 177 -15.85 -2.20 -1.12
C SER A 177 -16.62 -3.47 -0.76
N ILE A 178 -16.00 -4.37 -0.03
CA ILE A 178 -16.62 -5.52 0.60
C ILE A 178 -16.04 -5.73 1.99
N ARG A 179 -16.92 -6.02 2.97
CA ARG A 179 -16.56 -6.28 4.37
C ARG A 179 -17.15 -7.63 4.80
N PRO A 180 -16.44 -8.74 4.51
CA PRO A 180 -16.94 -10.06 4.81
C PRO A 180 -16.78 -10.41 6.29
N GLU A 181 -17.84 -10.90 6.92
CA GLU A 181 -17.81 -11.33 8.32
C GLU A 181 -17.17 -12.71 8.53
N SER A 182 -17.31 -13.63 7.57
CA SER A 182 -16.93 -15.04 7.74
C SER A 182 -15.62 -15.43 7.03
N TRP A 183 -14.99 -14.47 6.33
CA TRP A 183 -13.73 -14.70 5.65
C TRP A 183 -12.94 -13.41 5.51
N GLY A 184 -11.65 -13.51 5.27
CA GLY A 184 -10.79 -12.38 4.98
C GLY A 184 -9.86 -12.64 3.78
N PRO A 185 -9.43 -11.57 3.07
CA PRO A 185 -8.45 -11.68 2.00
C PRO A 185 -7.04 -11.88 2.58
N SER A 186 -6.27 -12.81 2.01
CA SER A 186 -4.88 -13.03 2.36
C SER A 186 -4.05 -13.27 1.10
N SER A 187 -2.72 -13.09 1.19
CA SER A 187 -1.79 -13.27 0.05
C SER A 187 -2.24 -12.52 -1.20
N VAL A 188 -2.52 -11.23 -1.02
CA VAL A 188 -3.08 -10.37 -2.06
C VAL A 188 -1.96 -9.84 -2.95
N SER A 189 -2.16 -9.90 -4.26
CA SER A 189 -1.21 -9.38 -5.25
C SER A 189 -1.91 -8.89 -6.50
N TRP A 190 -1.33 -7.86 -7.15
CA TRP A 190 -1.71 -7.50 -8.51
C TRP A 190 -1.08 -8.47 -9.51
N GLU A 191 -1.91 -9.15 -10.30
CA GLU A 191 -1.45 -10.00 -11.42
C GLU A 191 -1.25 -9.17 -12.70
N THR A 192 -2.11 -8.17 -12.89
CA THR A 192 -2.04 -7.22 -14.01
C THR A 192 -2.51 -5.83 -13.53
N ASN A 193 -2.56 -4.83 -14.43
CA ASN A 193 -3.07 -3.50 -14.10
C ASN A 193 -4.52 -3.46 -13.62
N ASN A 194 -5.29 -4.50 -13.90
CA ASN A 194 -6.73 -4.57 -13.63
C ASN A 194 -7.18 -5.91 -13.06
N GLN A 195 -6.27 -6.71 -12.58
CA GLN A 195 -6.58 -8.01 -12.00
C GLN A 195 -5.80 -8.22 -10.70
N VAL A 196 -6.52 -8.53 -9.65
CA VAL A 196 -5.99 -8.86 -8.33
C VAL A 196 -6.26 -10.32 -8.03
N LYS A 197 -5.26 -11.00 -7.52
CA LYS A 197 -5.35 -12.35 -6.97
C LYS A 197 -5.25 -12.29 -5.46
N PHE A 198 -6.06 -13.08 -4.77
CA PHE A 198 -5.98 -13.24 -3.33
C PHE A 198 -6.48 -14.62 -2.90
N ILE A 199 -6.14 -14.99 -1.67
CA ILE A 199 -6.63 -16.21 -1.05
C ILE A 199 -7.77 -15.84 -0.09
N LYS A 200 -8.91 -16.47 -0.27
CA LYS A 200 -10.01 -16.41 0.70
C LYS A 200 -9.67 -17.30 1.89
N LYS A 201 -9.42 -16.68 3.04
CA LYS A 201 -9.19 -17.35 4.31
C LYS A 201 -10.50 -17.37 5.09
N GLN A 202 -10.92 -18.54 5.58
CA GLN A 202 -12.14 -18.70 6.38
C GLN A 202 -11.81 -19.20 7.76
N PHE A 203 -12.49 -18.65 8.76
CA PHE A 203 -12.42 -19.18 10.12
C PHE A 203 -13.08 -20.56 10.19
N ASN A 204 -12.38 -21.54 10.76
CA ASN A 204 -12.93 -22.85 11.03
C ASN A 204 -13.06 -23.02 12.55
N PRO A 205 -14.29 -22.99 13.11
CA PRO A 205 -14.49 -23.07 14.55
C PRO A 205 -14.07 -24.41 15.16
N ASN A 206 -13.87 -25.45 14.34
CA ASN A 206 -13.52 -26.79 14.82
C ASN A 206 -12.01 -27.09 14.72
N TYR A 207 -11.24 -26.30 13.97
CA TYR A 207 -9.79 -26.44 13.80
C TYR A 207 -9.21 -25.10 13.35
N SER A 208 -8.04 -24.74 13.86
CA SER A 208 -7.25 -23.59 13.41
C SER A 208 -6.72 -23.68 11.96
N THR A 209 -7.30 -24.56 11.13
CA THR A 209 -6.88 -24.76 9.74
C THR A 209 -7.81 -24.02 8.80
N THR A 210 -7.27 -23.01 8.17
CA THR A 210 -7.93 -22.20 7.16
C THR A 210 -8.12 -22.95 5.84
N LYS A 211 -9.36 -23.01 5.34
CA LYS A 211 -9.62 -23.45 3.97
C LYS A 211 -9.18 -22.32 3.02
N LYS A 212 -8.23 -22.60 2.15
CA LYS A 212 -7.68 -21.63 1.19
C LYS A 212 -8.33 -21.85 -0.17
N SER A 213 -8.92 -20.83 -0.74
CA SER A 213 -9.43 -20.84 -2.12
C SER A 213 -8.90 -19.60 -2.86
N PRO A 214 -8.27 -19.73 -4.04
CA PRO A 214 -7.84 -18.59 -4.82
C PRO A 214 -9.05 -17.82 -5.36
N LEU A 215 -8.99 -16.51 -5.29
CA LEU A 215 -10.01 -15.60 -5.81
C LEU A 215 -9.34 -14.51 -6.65
N PHE A 216 -10.05 -14.03 -7.66
CA PHE A 216 -9.59 -12.95 -8.53
C PHE A 216 -10.61 -11.83 -8.57
N LEU A 217 -10.13 -10.60 -8.44
CA LEU A 217 -10.88 -9.39 -8.70
C LEU A 217 -10.42 -8.81 -10.04
N LYS A 218 -11.34 -8.60 -10.97
CA LYS A 218 -11.05 -7.93 -12.24
C LYS A 218 -11.75 -6.58 -12.30
N THR A 219 -10.99 -5.54 -12.65
CA THR A 219 -11.56 -4.25 -13.03
C THR A 219 -11.81 -4.25 -14.53
N LYS A 220 -13.03 -3.94 -14.93
CA LYS A 220 -13.33 -3.65 -16.34
C LYS A 220 -13.05 -2.17 -16.62
N PRO A 221 -12.58 -1.81 -17.84
CA PRO A 221 -12.52 -0.41 -18.20
C PRO A 221 -13.94 0.18 -18.15
N TYR A 222 -14.15 1.10 -17.22
CA TYR A 222 -15.26 2.04 -17.09
C TYR A 222 -16.58 1.68 -16.40
N SER A 223 -16.94 0.47 -15.93
CA SER A 223 -18.21 0.40 -15.18
C SER A 223 -18.52 -0.81 -14.31
N GLU A 224 -17.86 -1.93 -14.43
CA GLU A 224 -18.22 -3.11 -13.63
C GLU A 224 -17.00 -3.85 -13.09
N LEU A 225 -16.92 -3.91 -11.76
CA LEU A 225 -16.08 -4.84 -11.03
C LEU A 225 -16.75 -6.20 -11.00
N SER A 226 -16.07 -7.24 -11.43
CA SER A 226 -16.55 -8.60 -11.27
C SER A 226 -15.58 -9.40 -10.40
N LEU A 227 -16.09 -9.92 -9.28
CA LEU A 227 -15.42 -10.94 -8.50
C LEU A 227 -15.53 -12.26 -9.27
N ILE A 228 -14.39 -12.79 -9.74
CA ILE A 228 -14.36 -14.11 -10.38
C ILE A 228 -13.83 -15.09 -9.35
N ILE A 229 -14.71 -16.00 -8.91
CA ILE A 229 -14.36 -17.16 -8.09
C ILE A 229 -13.93 -18.26 -9.04
N VAL A 230 -12.72 -18.74 -8.94
CA VAL A 230 -12.16 -19.86 -9.70
C VAL A 230 -11.96 -21.05 -8.76
#